data_ea9536b86cb2e307876d664c7b1a8444
#
_entry.id   ea9536b86cb2e307876d664c7b1a8444
#
_cell.length_a   1.000
_cell.length_b   1.000
_cell.length_c   1.000
_cell.angle_alpha   90.00
_cell.angle_beta   90.00
_cell.angle_gamma   90.00
#
_symmetry.space_group_name_H-M   'P 1'
#
loop_
_entity.id
_entity.type
_entity.pdbx_description
1 polymer ?
#
loop_
_entity_poly.entity_id
_entity_poly.type
_entity_poly.pdbx_seq_one_letter_code
_entity_poly.pdbx_strand_id
1 'polypeptide(L)'
;MALDAATLALAASELKTTLTDAKIAKIFEPTRDELVISLRTRTETFSLLLSARSGSARVCLTQESFENPETPPSFCMLMRKHLSGGRLLDVRMEPGDRIVYFEFLCTNEMGDLVHNILCAELMGRYSNLVLVQDGKILDALKRVDFEDSEVRQLLPGLPYTVPPKPARPDFLSVSAASIVAAACTRELPVADALNKTAAGVGPVVCREAAWRAFAGEELLASALTEPQRQQLMQAIDQLKAEHEAGGTPCSIAAPDGRPVEYTFFVPQQYGEAYQVRRWPSFSALLDGYYAEKDRAERLRTKSKELHKAVHNMYDRALRKQAARRDELAASGKSEKLRLYGELLSANLYMAQKGMSSITVPNWYDEGNEVTIPLDLRYTPSQNAQNYFKNYKKKQTAARMLVDLLAEGEKEIAYLETVLYEVESASGEAALGEIRAELKSQGYLKYYKQRDKRQKPADFLRFTSSDGFEILVGRNNAQNDRLTLHTARGKDLWFHVQKAPGSHVVVMSRGEDIPDTTRQEAAELAVIHSSAFRAGAAAKVAVDTTEVKNIWKANGAKPGMVLYEVYTTVYVTPREGLEKTLQKK
;
A
#
# COMPACT_ATOMS: atom_id res chain seq x y z
N MET A 1 -11.63 11.78 3.33
CA MET A 1 -12.49 12.93 3.66
C MET A 1 -11.66 14.20 3.60
N ALA A 2 -12.22 15.32 3.17
CA ALA A 2 -11.57 16.62 3.26
C ALA A 2 -11.85 17.22 4.66
N LEU A 3 -10.89 17.96 5.20
CA LEU A 3 -11.06 18.75 6.42
C LEU A 3 -12.27 19.68 6.25
N ASP A 4 -13.24 19.63 7.17
CA ASP A 4 -14.39 20.53 7.15
C ASP A 4 -14.10 21.87 7.84
N ALA A 5 -14.93 22.86 7.57
CA ALA A 5 -14.70 24.20 8.11
C ALA A 5 -14.93 24.26 9.63
N ALA A 6 -15.84 23.46 10.17
CA ALA A 6 -16.08 23.43 11.62
C ALA A 6 -14.86 22.93 12.40
N THR A 7 -14.30 21.80 11.99
CA THR A 7 -13.05 21.28 12.60
C THR A 7 -11.87 22.23 12.36
N LEU A 8 -11.79 22.83 11.16
CA LEU A 8 -10.74 23.80 10.85
C LEU A 8 -10.83 25.06 11.70
N ALA A 9 -12.02 25.54 12.02
CA ALA A 9 -12.22 26.70 12.88
C ALA A 9 -11.62 26.49 14.28
N LEU A 10 -11.82 25.30 14.85
CA LEU A 10 -11.24 24.93 16.13
C LEU A 10 -9.70 24.82 16.07
N ALA A 11 -9.19 24.19 15.00
CA ALA A 11 -7.76 24.14 14.77
C ALA A 11 -7.14 25.54 14.58
N ALA A 12 -7.78 26.44 13.83
CA ALA A 12 -7.32 27.79 13.63
C ALA A 12 -7.34 28.62 14.95
N SER A 13 -8.36 28.45 15.79
CA SER A 13 -8.44 29.05 17.11
C SER A 13 -7.30 28.58 18.04
N GLU A 14 -6.99 27.29 18.01
CA GLU A 14 -5.84 26.71 18.72
C GLU A 14 -4.52 27.33 18.22
N LEU A 15 -4.32 27.39 16.89
CA LEU A 15 -3.13 27.98 16.29
C LEU A 15 -2.98 29.45 16.65
N LYS A 16 -4.09 30.22 16.65
CA LYS A 16 -4.11 31.61 17.08
C LYS A 16 -3.60 31.75 18.51
N THR A 17 -4.18 30.99 19.43
CA THR A 17 -3.83 31.04 20.85
C THR A 17 -2.36 30.69 21.10
N THR A 18 -1.85 29.68 20.36
CA THR A 18 -0.50 29.15 20.56
C THR A 18 0.58 30.01 19.89
N LEU A 19 0.28 30.57 18.70
CA LEU A 19 1.30 31.15 17.82
C LEU A 19 1.28 32.66 17.73
N THR A 20 0.28 33.38 18.30
CA THR A 20 0.26 34.84 18.29
C THR A 20 1.55 35.39 18.90
N ASP A 21 2.13 36.39 18.28
CA ASP A 21 3.45 37.01 18.61
C ASP A 21 4.68 36.13 18.34
N ALA A 22 4.52 34.93 17.84
CA ALA A 22 5.66 34.08 17.48
C ALA A 22 6.45 34.65 16.29
N LYS A 23 7.78 34.55 16.36
CA LYS A 23 8.69 35.00 15.31
C LYS A 23 9.05 33.88 14.37
N ILE A 24 9.01 34.14 13.06
CA ILE A 24 9.45 33.19 12.05
C ILE A 24 10.96 32.98 12.15
N ALA A 25 11.36 31.74 12.44
CA ALA A 25 12.75 31.32 12.53
C ALA A 25 13.27 30.74 11.21
N LYS A 26 12.51 29.80 10.62
CA LYS A 26 12.88 29.09 9.37
C LYS A 26 11.65 28.78 8.55
N ILE A 27 11.84 28.68 7.22
CA ILE A 27 10.81 28.29 6.26
C ILE A 27 11.38 27.20 5.36
N PHE A 28 10.62 26.10 5.19
CA PHE A 28 10.97 24.96 4.37
C PHE A 28 9.78 24.56 3.48
N GLU A 29 10.08 24.03 2.30
CA GLU A 29 9.13 23.43 1.37
C GLU A 29 9.58 21.99 1.07
N PRO A 30 9.20 21.01 1.94
CA PRO A 30 9.67 19.64 1.81
C PRO A 30 9.18 18.97 0.53
N THR A 31 7.97 19.31 0.10
CA THR A 31 7.33 18.80 -1.13
C THR A 31 6.69 19.96 -1.90
N ARG A 32 6.29 19.72 -3.14
CA ARG A 32 5.62 20.72 -4.01
C ARG A 32 4.27 21.22 -3.48
N ASP A 33 3.71 20.55 -2.49
CA ASP A 33 2.39 20.83 -1.93
C ASP A 33 2.43 21.18 -0.44
N GLU A 34 3.61 21.28 0.18
CA GLU A 34 3.72 21.42 1.63
C GLU A 34 4.74 22.50 2.00
N LEU A 35 4.36 23.35 2.94
CA LEU A 35 5.21 24.38 3.53
C LEU A 35 5.28 24.14 5.04
N VAL A 36 6.48 24.21 5.61
CA VAL A 36 6.74 24.14 7.06
C VAL A 36 7.38 25.42 7.51
N ILE A 37 6.71 26.12 8.44
CA ILE A 37 7.21 27.36 9.04
C ILE A 37 7.57 27.09 10.50
N SER A 38 8.83 27.28 10.85
CA SER A 38 9.30 27.24 12.24
C SER A 38 9.03 28.58 12.89
N LEU A 39 8.19 28.58 13.92
CA LEU A 39 7.73 29.74 14.66
C LEU A 39 8.24 29.67 16.12
N ARG A 40 8.97 30.68 16.56
CA ARG A 40 9.54 30.73 17.90
C ARG A 40 8.73 31.69 18.76
N THR A 41 8.13 31.16 19.81
CA THR A 41 7.54 31.92 20.90
C THR A 41 8.62 32.31 21.95
N ARG A 42 8.23 32.84 23.08
CA ARG A 42 9.17 33.13 24.16
C ARG A 42 9.72 31.88 24.84
N THR A 43 8.95 30.79 24.84
CA THR A 43 9.27 29.56 25.58
C THR A 43 9.70 28.42 24.67
N GLU A 44 9.07 28.28 23.49
CA GLU A 44 9.17 27.11 22.65
C GLU A 44 9.28 27.46 21.17
N THR A 45 9.66 26.49 20.38
CA THR A 45 9.66 26.57 18.90
C THR A 45 8.71 25.55 18.34
N PHE A 46 7.72 26.00 17.59
CA PHE A 46 6.72 25.18 16.94
C PHE A 46 6.99 25.06 15.45
N SER A 47 6.63 23.93 14.87
CA SER A 47 6.62 23.73 13.41
C SER A 47 5.18 23.77 12.91
N LEU A 48 4.82 24.82 12.19
CA LEU A 48 3.52 24.96 11.52
C LEU A 48 3.60 24.31 10.14
N LEU A 49 2.82 23.25 9.93
CA LEU A 49 2.65 22.61 8.64
C LEU A 49 1.44 23.19 7.92
N LEU A 50 1.64 23.64 6.67
CA LEU A 50 0.59 24.01 5.74
C LEU A 50 0.68 23.06 4.54
N SER A 51 -0.31 22.19 4.39
CA SER A 51 -0.37 21.23 3.29
C SER A 51 -1.52 21.54 2.34
N ALA A 52 -1.17 21.83 1.08
CA ALA A 52 -2.11 21.98 -0.03
C ALA A 52 -2.24 20.68 -0.85
N ARG A 53 -1.86 19.53 -0.28
CA ARG A 53 -1.87 18.23 -0.93
C ARG A 53 -3.29 17.74 -1.12
N SER A 54 -3.64 17.34 -2.33
CA SER A 54 -4.96 16.77 -2.62
C SER A 54 -5.24 15.54 -1.74
N GLY A 55 -6.37 15.54 -1.02
CA GLY A 55 -6.76 14.45 -0.12
C GLY A 55 -6.19 14.50 1.30
N SER A 56 -5.19 15.38 1.58
CA SER A 56 -4.59 15.59 2.91
C SER A 56 -4.29 17.06 3.22
N ALA A 57 -5.06 17.97 2.60
CA ALA A 57 -4.94 19.41 2.84
C ALA A 57 -5.28 19.75 4.29
N ARG A 58 -4.36 20.45 4.98
CA ARG A 58 -4.48 20.79 6.39
C ARG A 58 -3.55 21.90 6.82
N VAL A 59 -3.85 22.51 7.93
CA VAL A 59 -2.93 23.35 8.73
C VAL A 59 -2.91 22.83 10.15
N CYS A 60 -1.74 22.59 10.71
CA CYS A 60 -1.57 22.09 12.08
C CYS A 60 -0.13 22.31 12.56
N LEU A 61 0.09 22.25 13.87
CA LEU A 61 1.42 22.04 14.41
C LEU A 61 1.84 20.60 14.15
N THR A 62 3.09 20.38 13.80
CA THR A 62 3.62 19.04 13.50
C THR A 62 4.87 18.75 14.30
N GLN A 63 5.01 17.48 14.69
CA GLN A 63 6.23 16.92 15.28
C GLN A 63 7.00 16.03 14.28
N GLU A 64 6.45 15.83 13.07
CA GLU A 64 7.09 15.05 12.02
C GLU A 64 8.34 15.75 11.49
N SER A 65 9.37 14.97 11.21
CA SER A 65 10.59 15.45 10.55
C SER A 65 10.48 15.26 9.04
N PHE A 66 10.71 16.32 8.29
CA PHE A 66 10.65 16.32 6.84
C PHE A 66 12.06 16.30 6.22
N GLU A 67 12.24 15.52 5.17
CA GLU A 67 13.42 15.62 4.33
C GLU A 67 13.25 16.80 3.37
N ASN A 68 14.13 17.77 3.45
CA ASN A 68 14.10 18.95 2.60
C ASN A 68 14.92 18.72 1.32
N PRO A 69 14.53 19.28 0.16
CA PRO A 69 15.33 19.23 -1.05
C PRO A 69 16.63 20.00 -0.86
N GLU A 70 17.70 19.56 -1.53
CA GLU A 70 19.01 20.23 -1.48
C GLU A 70 18.94 21.68 -1.97
N THR A 71 18.14 21.92 -3.01
CA THR A 71 17.87 23.26 -3.53
C THR A 71 16.43 23.65 -3.19
N PRO A 72 16.23 24.74 -2.41
CA PRO A 72 14.88 25.21 -2.07
C PRO A 72 14.09 25.62 -3.33
N PRO A 73 12.80 25.23 -3.44
CA PRO A 73 11.93 25.67 -4.54
C PRO A 73 11.72 27.19 -4.56
N SER A 74 11.26 27.70 -5.71
CA SER A 74 11.07 29.16 -5.92
C SER A 74 10.08 29.79 -4.94
N PHE A 75 8.97 29.11 -4.64
CA PHE A 75 7.98 29.61 -3.67
C PHE A 75 8.58 29.67 -2.25
N CYS A 76 9.36 28.68 -1.85
CA CYS A 76 10.08 28.72 -0.57
C CYS A 76 11.04 29.92 -0.48
N MET A 77 11.76 30.21 -1.56
CA MET A 77 12.67 31.37 -1.61
C MET A 77 11.93 32.70 -1.51
N LEU A 78 10.78 32.80 -2.19
CA LEU A 78 9.92 33.98 -2.09
C LEU A 78 9.35 34.12 -0.68
N MET A 79 8.87 33.03 -0.07
CA MET A 79 8.40 33.05 1.32
C MET A 79 9.50 33.51 2.29
N ARG A 80 10.74 33.04 2.10
CA ARG A 80 11.89 33.49 2.91
C ARG A 80 12.17 34.95 2.70
N LYS A 81 12.12 35.47 1.49
CA LYS A 81 12.34 36.89 1.17
C LYS A 81 11.35 37.79 1.90
N HIS A 82 10.06 37.44 1.90
CA HIS A 82 9.01 38.31 2.42
C HIS A 82 8.61 38.07 3.88
N LEU A 83 8.86 36.88 4.43
CA LEU A 83 8.39 36.51 5.76
C LEU A 83 9.50 36.27 6.80
N SER A 84 10.77 36.07 6.39
CA SER A 84 11.85 35.77 7.35
C SER A 84 11.98 36.83 8.42
N GLY A 85 12.02 36.38 9.68
CA GLY A 85 12.13 37.26 10.83
C GLY A 85 10.83 37.99 11.18
N GLY A 86 9.78 37.84 10.40
CA GLY A 86 8.46 38.41 10.66
C GLY A 86 7.81 37.83 11.91
N ARG A 87 6.83 38.55 12.45
CA ARG A 87 6.05 38.18 13.64
C ARG A 87 4.61 37.85 13.22
N LEU A 88 4.05 36.74 13.67
CA LEU A 88 2.65 36.40 13.47
C LEU A 88 1.78 37.29 14.35
N LEU A 89 0.90 38.07 13.71
CA LEU A 89 -0.04 38.96 14.41
C LEU A 89 -1.35 38.28 14.72
N ASP A 90 -1.90 37.56 13.73
CA ASP A 90 -3.20 36.96 13.85
C ASP A 90 -3.34 35.69 12.98
N VAL A 91 -4.23 34.79 13.42
CA VAL A 91 -4.74 33.66 12.64
C VAL A 91 -6.24 33.78 12.59
N ARG A 92 -6.79 33.99 11.42
CA ARG A 92 -8.24 34.08 11.21
C ARG A 92 -8.71 33.15 10.11
N MET A 93 -9.97 32.83 10.13
CA MET A 93 -10.58 31.95 9.16
C MET A 93 -11.69 32.68 8.39
N GLU A 94 -11.88 32.34 7.12
CA GLU A 94 -13.03 32.76 6.34
C GLU A 94 -14.30 32.09 6.86
N PRO A 95 -15.34 32.82 7.26
CA PRO A 95 -16.55 32.23 7.85
C PRO A 95 -17.22 31.20 6.91
N GLY A 96 -17.47 30.01 7.45
CA GLY A 96 -18.13 28.91 6.73
C GLY A 96 -17.33 28.29 5.58
N ASP A 97 -16.05 28.66 5.42
CA ASP A 97 -15.18 28.15 4.35
C ASP A 97 -13.86 27.58 4.92
N ARG A 98 -13.08 26.91 4.10
CA ARG A 98 -11.82 26.26 4.47
C ARG A 98 -10.61 27.10 4.03
N ILE A 99 -10.62 28.37 4.40
CA ILE A 99 -9.52 29.31 4.15
C ILE A 99 -9.04 29.87 5.50
N VAL A 100 -7.76 29.70 5.77
CA VAL A 100 -7.10 30.25 6.95
C VAL A 100 -6.11 31.33 6.52
N TYR A 101 -6.16 32.48 7.15
CA TYR A 101 -5.28 33.62 6.94
C TYR A 101 -4.29 33.70 8.10
N PHE A 102 -3.01 33.72 7.80
CA PHE A 102 -1.93 33.98 8.73
C PHE A 102 -1.39 35.38 8.43
N GLU A 103 -1.58 36.31 9.34
CA GLU A 103 -1.15 37.71 9.20
C GLU A 103 0.20 37.93 9.87
N PHE A 104 1.18 38.38 9.11
CA PHE A 104 2.54 38.61 9.57
C PHE A 104 2.94 40.09 9.44
N LEU A 105 3.55 40.61 10.49
CA LEU A 105 4.28 41.87 10.44
C LEU A 105 5.75 41.59 10.10
N CYS A 106 6.18 42.08 8.96
CA CYS A 106 7.51 41.84 8.41
C CYS A 106 8.23 43.15 8.14
N THR A 107 9.54 43.10 7.95
CA THR A 107 10.35 44.26 7.50
C THR A 107 10.78 44.00 6.07
N ASN A 108 10.51 44.97 5.16
CA ASN A 108 10.92 44.87 3.77
C ASN A 108 12.43 45.20 3.59
N GLU A 109 12.94 45.11 2.38
CA GLU A 109 14.35 45.40 2.05
C GLU A 109 14.75 46.86 2.31
N MET A 110 13.80 47.79 2.39
CA MET A 110 14.03 49.21 2.69
C MET A 110 13.96 49.51 4.20
N GLY A 111 13.60 48.54 5.03
CA GLY A 111 13.46 48.70 6.46
C GLY A 111 12.05 49.10 6.94
N ASP A 112 11.06 49.21 6.02
CA ASP A 112 9.69 49.54 6.37
C ASP A 112 8.94 48.33 6.91
N LEU A 113 8.01 48.59 7.84
CA LEU A 113 7.09 47.56 8.32
C LEU A 113 5.97 47.32 7.28
N VAL A 114 5.81 46.07 6.89
CA VAL A 114 4.81 45.63 5.91
C VAL A 114 3.97 44.50 6.48
N HIS A 115 2.69 44.46 6.12
CA HIS A 115 1.76 43.41 6.45
C HIS A 115 1.68 42.39 5.32
N ASN A 116 2.06 41.16 5.58
CA ASN A 116 1.93 40.04 4.65
C ASN A 116 0.92 39.05 5.18
N ILE A 117 0.06 38.56 4.30
CA ILE A 117 -0.98 37.56 4.62
C ILE A 117 -0.68 36.29 3.84
N LEU A 118 -0.48 35.19 4.54
CA LEU A 118 -0.42 33.88 3.94
C LEU A 118 -1.81 33.24 4.01
N CYS A 119 -2.45 33.07 2.85
CA CYS A 119 -3.76 32.47 2.70
C CYS A 119 -3.58 30.97 2.45
N ALA A 120 -4.09 30.11 3.33
CA ALA A 120 -4.13 28.66 3.14
C ALA A 120 -5.55 28.24 2.74
N GLU A 121 -5.74 27.91 1.47
CA GLU A 121 -7.01 27.45 0.87
C GLU A 121 -7.02 25.92 0.88
N LEU A 122 -7.92 25.28 1.64
CA LEU A 122 -7.93 23.83 1.88
C LEU A 122 -9.12 23.16 1.17
N MET A 123 -9.13 23.21 -0.17
CA MET A 123 -10.26 22.82 -1.02
C MET A 123 -10.01 21.55 -1.87
N GLY A 124 -9.43 20.50 -1.25
CA GLY A 124 -9.13 19.23 -1.94
C GLY A 124 -8.14 19.43 -3.09
N ARG A 125 -8.52 19.14 -4.31
CA ARG A 125 -7.64 19.30 -5.49
C ARG A 125 -7.29 20.76 -5.82
N TYR A 126 -8.10 21.69 -5.36
CA TYR A 126 -7.90 23.13 -5.53
C TYR A 126 -7.20 23.80 -4.36
N SER A 127 -6.70 23.01 -3.41
CA SER A 127 -5.96 23.54 -2.28
C SER A 127 -4.70 24.26 -2.73
N ASN A 128 -4.44 25.43 -2.10
CA ASN A 128 -3.34 26.31 -2.46
C ASN A 128 -2.82 27.10 -1.25
N LEU A 129 -1.61 27.64 -1.36
CA LEU A 129 -1.04 28.62 -0.44
C LEU A 129 -0.73 29.87 -1.25
N VAL A 130 -1.28 30.99 -0.84
CA VAL A 130 -1.13 32.27 -1.57
C VAL A 130 -0.56 33.31 -0.63
N LEU A 131 0.55 33.95 -1.01
CA LEU A 131 1.11 35.08 -0.28
C LEU A 131 0.57 36.39 -0.85
N VAL A 132 -0.02 37.21 0.02
CA VAL A 132 -0.69 38.46 -0.32
C VAL A 132 -0.07 39.61 0.46
N GLN A 133 0.13 40.75 -0.20
CA GLN A 133 0.54 42.01 0.40
C GLN A 133 -0.33 43.13 -0.20
N ASP A 134 -0.89 43.99 0.63
CA ASP A 134 -1.74 45.11 0.22
C ASP A 134 -2.88 44.71 -0.75
N GLY A 135 -3.49 43.54 -0.50
CA GLY A 135 -4.56 42.96 -1.31
C GLY A 135 -4.12 42.37 -2.66
N LYS A 136 -2.82 42.40 -2.99
CA LYS A 136 -2.26 41.83 -4.22
C LYS A 136 -1.49 40.54 -3.94
N ILE A 137 -1.61 39.59 -4.84
CA ILE A 137 -0.88 38.31 -4.81
C ILE A 137 0.59 38.60 -5.09
N LEU A 138 1.46 38.24 -4.16
CA LEU A 138 2.91 38.21 -4.38
C LEU A 138 3.31 36.94 -5.15
N ASP A 139 2.81 35.79 -4.72
CA ASP A 139 2.87 34.53 -5.46
C ASP A 139 1.92 33.49 -4.85
N ALA A 140 1.77 32.36 -5.55
CA ALA A 140 1.00 31.20 -5.11
C ALA A 140 1.82 29.93 -5.27
N LEU A 141 1.65 28.97 -4.34
CA LEU A 141 2.30 27.66 -4.40
C LEU A 141 1.96 26.94 -5.71
N LYS A 142 0.69 27.02 -6.11
CA LYS A 142 0.18 26.57 -7.42
C LYS A 142 -0.37 27.80 -8.14
N ARG A 143 0.36 28.28 -9.14
CA ARG A 143 -0.13 29.36 -9.99
C ARG A 143 -1.29 28.82 -10.82
N VAL A 144 -2.34 29.60 -10.93
CA VAL A 144 -3.55 29.31 -11.73
C VAL A 144 -3.69 30.42 -12.75
N ASP A 145 -3.53 30.08 -14.01
CA ASP A 145 -3.69 31.01 -15.13
C ASP A 145 -5.07 30.89 -15.81
N PHE A 146 -5.23 31.56 -16.94
CA PHE A 146 -6.46 31.54 -17.70
C PHE A 146 -6.77 30.18 -18.34
N GLU A 147 -5.76 29.38 -18.63
CA GLU A 147 -5.94 28.03 -19.20
C GLU A 147 -6.44 27.07 -18.12
N ASP A 148 -5.99 27.26 -16.86
CA ASP A 148 -6.39 26.44 -15.72
C ASP A 148 -7.78 26.81 -15.18
N SER A 149 -8.16 28.11 -15.21
CA SER A 149 -9.44 28.60 -14.68
C SER A 149 -9.85 29.95 -15.30
N GLU A 150 -11.04 29.99 -15.93
CA GLU A 150 -11.66 31.22 -16.38
C GLU A 150 -12.25 32.07 -15.24
N VAL A 151 -12.57 31.41 -14.10
CA VAL A 151 -13.30 32.04 -12.99
C VAL A 151 -12.38 32.82 -12.06
N ARG A 152 -11.16 32.29 -11.79
CA ARG A 152 -10.25 32.88 -10.82
C ARG A 152 -8.81 32.51 -11.16
N GLN A 153 -7.98 33.52 -11.36
CA GLN A 153 -6.55 33.37 -11.57
C GLN A 153 -5.77 33.66 -10.28
N LEU A 154 -4.65 32.97 -10.08
CA LEU A 154 -3.74 33.17 -8.97
C LEU A 154 -2.33 33.41 -9.51
N LEU A 155 -2.11 34.64 -9.98
CA LEU A 155 -0.84 35.07 -10.56
C LEU A 155 -0.27 36.28 -9.82
N PRO A 156 1.05 36.47 -9.76
CA PRO A 156 1.68 37.63 -9.16
C PRO A 156 1.14 38.95 -9.72
N GLY A 157 0.87 39.90 -8.83
CA GLY A 157 0.37 41.24 -9.17
C GLY A 157 -1.14 41.36 -9.30
N LEU A 158 -1.87 40.27 -9.43
CA LEU A 158 -3.34 40.29 -9.46
C LEU A 158 -3.92 40.52 -8.05
N PRO A 159 -5.12 41.12 -7.93
CA PRO A 159 -5.82 41.24 -6.66
C PRO A 159 -6.21 39.85 -6.15
N TYR A 160 -6.05 39.61 -4.85
CA TYR A 160 -6.54 38.39 -4.22
C TYR A 160 -8.06 38.46 -4.03
N THR A 161 -8.76 37.47 -4.56
CA THR A 161 -10.20 37.31 -4.40
C THR A 161 -10.49 35.96 -3.75
N VAL A 162 -11.48 35.92 -2.85
CA VAL A 162 -11.93 34.67 -2.20
C VAL A 162 -12.59 33.77 -3.26
N PRO A 163 -12.38 32.44 -3.22
CA PRO A 163 -13.07 31.50 -4.10
C PRO A 163 -14.61 31.64 -3.99
N PRO A 164 -15.35 31.42 -5.08
CA PRO A 164 -16.80 31.47 -5.06
C PRO A 164 -17.38 30.39 -4.16
N LYS A 165 -18.30 30.76 -3.25
CA LYS A 165 -18.98 29.85 -2.32
C LYS A 165 -20.31 29.38 -2.92
N PRO A 166 -20.68 28.10 -2.75
CA PRO A 166 -22.05 27.66 -3.03
C PRO A 166 -23.02 28.36 -2.07
N ALA A 167 -24.16 28.77 -2.58
CA ALA A 167 -25.23 29.39 -1.78
C ALA A 167 -25.92 28.33 -0.89
N ARG A 168 -25.26 27.95 0.21
CA ARG A 168 -25.79 27.02 1.22
C ARG A 168 -25.66 27.65 2.61
N PRO A 169 -26.67 27.44 3.52
CA PRO A 169 -26.57 27.93 4.88
C PRO A 169 -25.38 27.31 5.61
N ASP A 170 -24.59 28.15 6.27
CA ASP A 170 -23.48 27.67 7.10
C ASP A 170 -24.02 27.03 8.37
N PHE A 171 -23.58 25.79 8.62
CA PHE A 171 -24.06 24.97 9.74
C PHE A 171 -23.90 25.66 11.10
N LEU A 172 -22.81 26.34 11.34
CA LEU A 172 -22.52 26.94 12.63
C LEU A 172 -23.29 28.27 12.86
N SER A 173 -23.47 29.09 11.82
CA SER A 173 -24.03 30.45 11.95
C SER A 173 -25.54 30.52 11.77
N VAL A 174 -26.15 29.58 11.04
CA VAL A 174 -27.60 29.57 10.76
C VAL A 174 -28.35 28.72 11.79
N SER A 175 -29.57 29.09 12.20
CA SER A 175 -30.35 28.33 13.18
C SER A 175 -30.63 26.88 12.77
N ALA A 176 -30.71 25.93 13.73
CA ALA A 176 -31.04 24.54 13.46
C ALA A 176 -32.38 24.41 12.73
N ALA A 177 -33.38 25.25 13.10
CA ALA A 177 -34.68 25.28 12.44
C ALA A 177 -34.57 25.57 10.92
N SER A 178 -33.75 26.52 10.53
CA SER A 178 -33.52 26.85 9.11
C SER A 178 -32.83 25.72 8.35
N ILE A 179 -31.87 25.06 8.98
CA ILE A 179 -31.16 23.92 8.39
C ILE A 179 -32.12 22.74 8.19
N VAL A 180 -32.92 22.40 9.21
CA VAL A 180 -33.91 21.30 9.15
C VAL A 180 -35.01 21.61 8.14
N ALA A 181 -35.54 22.83 8.12
CA ALA A 181 -36.53 23.24 7.12
C ALA A 181 -36.01 23.07 5.69
N ALA A 182 -34.80 23.51 5.42
CA ALA A 182 -34.18 23.34 4.11
C ALA A 182 -33.82 21.87 3.77
N ALA A 183 -33.44 21.05 4.74
CA ALA A 183 -33.19 19.61 4.55
C ALA A 183 -34.49 18.85 4.23
N CYS A 184 -35.60 19.19 4.89
CA CYS A 184 -36.91 18.56 4.68
C CYS A 184 -37.52 18.81 3.29
N THR A 185 -36.96 19.71 2.49
CA THR A 185 -37.38 19.88 1.08
C THR A 185 -36.83 18.78 0.16
N ARG A 186 -35.98 17.88 0.67
CA ARG A 186 -35.26 16.87 -0.12
C ARG A 186 -35.78 15.47 0.17
N GLU A 187 -36.04 14.69 -0.89
CA GLU A 187 -36.39 13.26 -0.81
C GLU A 187 -35.11 12.40 -0.67
N LEU A 188 -34.40 12.57 0.43
CA LEU A 188 -33.14 11.89 0.74
C LEU A 188 -33.16 11.42 2.21
N PRO A 189 -32.33 10.42 2.58
CA PRO A 189 -32.04 10.12 3.97
C PRO A 189 -31.56 11.37 4.70
N VAL A 190 -31.95 11.53 5.97
CA VAL A 190 -31.69 12.75 6.76
C VAL A 190 -30.22 13.17 6.72
N ALA A 191 -29.27 12.23 6.91
CA ALA A 191 -27.85 12.54 6.89
C ALA A 191 -27.38 13.11 5.54
N ASP A 192 -27.89 12.56 4.44
CA ASP A 192 -27.55 13.02 3.08
C ASP A 192 -28.22 14.36 2.75
N ALA A 193 -29.47 14.54 3.20
CA ALA A 193 -30.18 15.81 3.07
C ALA A 193 -29.44 16.94 3.79
N LEU A 194 -29.00 16.72 5.03
CA LEU A 194 -28.18 17.67 5.80
C LEU A 194 -26.86 17.99 5.07
N ASN A 195 -26.14 16.97 4.60
CA ASN A 195 -24.85 17.14 3.92
C ASN A 195 -24.98 17.94 2.60
N LYS A 196 -26.10 17.81 1.90
CA LYS A 196 -26.39 18.60 0.68
C LYS A 196 -26.92 20.00 0.97
N THR A 197 -27.47 20.23 2.14
CA THR A 197 -28.10 21.50 2.53
C THR A 197 -27.13 22.39 3.29
N ALA A 198 -26.45 21.90 4.31
CA ALA A 198 -25.57 22.69 5.15
C ALA A 198 -24.15 22.82 4.54
N ALA A 199 -23.56 24.01 4.66
CA ALA A 199 -22.15 24.25 4.41
C ALA A 199 -21.33 24.18 5.71
N GLY A 200 -20.02 24.09 5.61
CA GLY A 200 -19.10 24.18 6.75
C GLY A 200 -18.86 22.86 7.48
N VAL A 201 -19.70 21.86 7.33
CA VAL A 201 -19.57 20.55 7.98
C VAL A 201 -19.44 19.41 6.99
N GLY A 202 -18.77 18.33 7.43
CA GLY A 202 -18.59 17.11 6.64
C GLY A 202 -19.69 16.06 6.89
N PRO A 203 -19.69 14.97 6.09
CA PRO A 203 -20.68 13.89 6.24
C PRO A 203 -20.72 13.25 7.63
N VAL A 204 -19.58 13.23 8.35
CA VAL A 204 -19.51 12.66 9.70
C VAL A 204 -20.41 13.42 10.68
N VAL A 205 -20.45 14.74 10.60
CA VAL A 205 -21.30 15.60 11.44
C VAL A 205 -22.78 15.38 11.10
N CYS A 206 -23.10 15.30 9.80
CA CYS A 206 -24.49 15.09 9.35
C CYS A 206 -25.02 13.71 9.76
N ARG A 207 -24.20 12.66 9.67
CA ARG A 207 -24.57 11.32 10.16
C ARG A 207 -24.74 11.30 11.67
N GLU A 208 -23.88 12.00 12.41
CA GLU A 208 -23.98 12.10 13.87
C GLU A 208 -25.26 12.83 14.30
N ALA A 209 -25.62 13.92 13.62
CA ALA A 209 -26.88 14.60 13.88
C ALA A 209 -28.10 13.69 13.67
N ALA A 210 -28.12 12.94 12.57
CA ALA A 210 -29.16 11.96 12.30
C ALA A 210 -29.17 10.81 13.32
N TRP A 211 -28.01 10.31 13.71
CA TRP A 211 -27.87 9.27 14.73
C TRP A 211 -28.37 9.72 16.10
N ARG A 212 -27.98 10.90 16.56
CA ARG A 212 -28.42 11.46 17.84
C ARG A 212 -29.94 11.71 17.90
N ALA A 213 -30.53 12.06 16.73
CA ALA A 213 -31.98 12.27 16.63
C ALA A 213 -32.77 10.95 16.59
N PHE A 214 -32.27 9.93 15.89
CA PHE A 214 -33.09 8.75 15.54
C PHE A 214 -32.43 7.40 15.89
N ALA A 215 -31.34 7.39 16.64
CA ALA A 215 -30.64 6.18 17.12
C ALA A 215 -30.32 5.16 16.01
N GLY A 216 -30.04 5.65 14.79
CA GLY A 216 -29.66 4.82 13.64
C GLY A 216 -30.82 4.42 12.72
N GLU A 217 -32.05 4.85 13.00
CA GLU A 217 -33.14 4.66 12.07
C GLU A 217 -32.98 5.54 10.82
N GLU A 218 -33.01 4.92 9.65
CA GLU A 218 -32.93 5.63 8.35
C GLU A 218 -34.29 6.23 7.98
N LEU A 219 -34.43 7.53 8.15
CA LEU A 219 -35.63 8.28 7.80
C LEU A 219 -35.38 9.18 6.59
N LEU A 220 -36.42 9.36 5.75
CA LEU A 220 -36.41 10.37 4.69
C LEU A 220 -36.66 11.75 5.28
N ALA A 221 -35.85 12.74 4.92
CA ALA A 221 -35.97 14.09 5.45
C ALA A 221 -37.32 14.76 5.10
N SER A 222 -37.87 14.50 3.92
CA SER A 222 -39.17 15.00 3.48
C SER A 222 -40.36 14.40 4.26
N ALA A 223 -40.17 13.21 4.84
CA ALA A 223 -41.24 12.49 5.55
C ALA A 223 -41.21 12.72 7.07
N LEU A 224 -40.30 13.54 7.60
CA LEU A 224 -40.18 13.81 9.04
C LEU A 224 -41.44 14.49 9.60
N THR A 225 -41.99 13.91 10.66
CA THR A 225 -43.06 14.52 11.48
C THR A 225 -42.51 15.70 12.29
N GLU A 226 -43.40 16.55 12.77
CA GLU A 226 -42.99 17.72 13.57
C GLU A 226 -42.20 17.36 14.85
N PRO A 227 -42.55 16.33 15.62
CA PRO A 227 -41.71 15.87 16.75
C PRO A 227 -40.31 15.41 16.30
N GLN A 228 -40.23 14.70 15.18
CA GLN A 228 -38.93 14.24 14.62
C GLN A 228 -38.06 15.40 14.14
N ARG A 229 -38.67 16.45 13.57
CA ARG A 229 -37.96 17.70 13.23
C ARG A 229 -37.38 18.38 14.45
N GLN A 230 -38.15 18.42 15.56
CA GLN A 230 -37.68 18.96 16.83
C GLN A 230 -36.50 18.16 17.39
N GLN A 231 -36.56 16.82 17.35
CA GLN A 231 -35.43 15.96 17.75
C GLN A 231 -34.17 16.23 16.92
N LEU A 232 -34.32 16.40 15.60
CA LEU A 232 -33.20 16.72 14.72
C LEU A 232 -32.63 18.12 15.02
N MET A 233 -33.48 19.11 15.27
CA MET A 233 -33.03 20.46 15.67
C MET A 233 -32.24 20.40 16.98
N GLN A 234 -32.69 19.66 17.98
CA GLN A 234 -31.98 19.49 19.25
C GLN A 234 -30.62 18.82 19.07
N ALA A 235 -30.53 17.79 18.21
CA ALA A 235 -29.27 17.12 17.91
C ALA A 235 -28.26 18.06 17.20
N ILE A 236 -28.74 18.92 16.30
CA ILE A 236 -27.91 19.94 15.63
C ILE A 236 -27.43 20.98 16.65
N ASP A 237 -28.33 21.49 17.52
CA ASP A 237 -27.98 22.48 18.54
C ASP A 237 -26.98 21.93 19.57
N GLN A 238 -27.08 20.64 19.94
CA GLN A 238 -26.09 19.98 20.78
C GLN A 238 -24.70 19.97 20.11
N LEU A 239 -24.61 19.61 18.83
CA LEU A 239 -23.33 19.62 18.09
C LEU A 239 -22.73 21.01 17.98
N LYS A 240 -23.56 22.05 17.80
CA LYS A 240 -23.12 23.45 17.82
C LYS A 240 -22.59 23.87 19.18
N ALA A 241 -23.31 23.53 20.25
CA ALA A 241 -22.88 23.82 21.62
C ALA A 241 -21.55 23.12 21.96
N GLU A 242 -21.36 21.87 21.51
CA GLU A 242 -20.08 21.16 21.66
C GLU A 242 -18.95 21.89 20.90
N HIS A 243 -19.22 22.39 19.68
CA HIS A 243 -18.27 23.17 18.91
C HIS A 243 -17.92 24.51 19.61
N GLU A 244 -18.91 25.27 20.08
CA GLU A 244 -18.72 26.52 20.81
C GLU A 244 -17.94 26.35 22.11
N ALA A 245 -18.11 25.20 22.80
CA ALA A 245 -17.34 24.82 23.97
C ALA A 245 -15.87 24.44 23.67
N GLY A 246 -15.43 24.53 22.42
CA GLY A 246 -14.07 24.19 21.99
C GLY A 246 -13.90 22.78 21.44
N GLY A 247 -14.97 21.97 21.41
CA GLY A 247 -14.98 20.63 20.83
C GLY A 247 -14.10 19.62 21.58
N THR A 248 -14.16 18.37 21.13
CA THR A 248 -13.27 17.28 21.57
C THR A 248 -12.64 16.63 20.34
N PRO A 249 -11.32 16.80 20.12
CA PRO A 249 -10.67 16.24 18.95
C PRO A 249 -10.64 14.71 19.03
N CYS A 250 -11.31 14.04 18.09
CA CYS A 250 -11.41 12.58 18.02
C CYS A 250 -11.08 12.05 16.63
N SER A 251 -10.36 10.93 16.56
CA SER A 251 -10.20 10.13 15.35
C SER A 251 -10.90 8.78 15.49
N ILE A 252 -11.36 8.24 14.38
CA ILE A 252 -12.03 6.96 14.27
C ILE A 252 -11.19 6.05 13.37
N ALA A 253 -10.88 4.85 13.87
CA ALA A 253 -10.20 3.81 13.13
C ALA A 253 -11.11 2.57 12.99
N ALA A 254 -11.01 1.90 11.84
CA ALA A 254 -11.67 0.63 11.58
C ALA A 254 -11.07 -0.49 12.47
N PRO A 255 -11.71 -1.67 12.56
CA PRO A 255 -11.19 -2.80 13.34
C PRO A 255 -9.77 -3.24 12.94
N ASP A 256 -9.38 -3.03 11.70
CA ASP A 256 -8.04 -3.30 11.16
C ASP A 256 -7.01 -2.20 11.50
N GLY A 257 -7.37 -1.19 12.28
CA GLY A 257 -6.53 -0.06 12.67
C GLY A 257 -6.41 1.03 11.60
N ARG A 258 -7.08 0.90 10.47
CA ARG A 258 -7.04 1.89 9.39
C ARG A 258 -7.79 3.16 9.78
N PRO A 259 -7.18 4.37 9.67
CA PRO A 259 -7.87 5.62 9.95
C PRO A 259 -9.03 5.84 8.95
N VAL A 260 -10.22 6.07 9.47
CA VAL A 260 -11.46 6.26 8.69
C VAL A 260 -11.83 7.72 8.62
N GLU A 261 -12.06 8.35 9.78
CA GLU A 261 -12.54 9.71 9.90
C GLU A 261 -11.99 10.39 11.16
N TYR A 262 -12.20 11.68 11.25
CA TYR A 262 -11.96 12.48 12.45
C TYR A 262 -13.06 13.52 12.61
N THR A 263 -13.22 14.06 13.82
CA THR A 263 -14.28 15.00 14.17
C THR A 263 -13.94 15.81 15.41
N PHE A 264 -14.75 16.83 15.71
CA PHE A 264 -14.62 17.71 16.87
C PHE A 264 -15.50 17.30 18.06
N PHE A 265 -16.13 16.14 18.02
CA PHE A 265 -16.98 15.59 19.09
C PHE A 265 -16.68 14.12 19.31
N VAL A 266 -17.19 13.54 20.42
CA VAL A 266 -17.12 12.10 20.65
C VAL A 266 -18.26 11.43 19.87
N PRO A 267 -17.98 10.68 18.80
CA PRO A 267 -19.01 10.15 17.92
C PRO A 267 -19.76 8.99 18.59
N GLN A 268 -21.09 8.94 18.42
CA GLN A 268 -21.98 7.89 18.89
C GLN A 268 -22.43 6.94 17.76
N GLN A 269 -22.33 7.36 16.51
CA GLN A 269 -22.78 6.62 15.33
C GLN A 269 -21.96 5.37 14.98
N TYR A 270 -20.80 5.18 15.60
CA TYR A 270 -19.92 4.04 15.34
C TYR A 270 -20.11 2.98 16.42
N GLY A 271 -20.33 1.72 16.01
CA GLY A 271 -20.44 0.60 16.93
C GLY A 271 -19.10 0.25 17.62
N GLU A 272 -19.15 -0.67 18.58
CA GLU A 272 -17.99 -1.10 19.40
C GLU A 272 -16.81 -1.65 18.59
N ALA A 273 -17.04 -2.07 17.34
CA ALA A 273 -15.98 -2.55 16.46
C ALA A 273 -15.00 -1.44 16.03
N TYR A 274 -15.43 -0.18 16.03
CA TYR A 274 -14.57 0.95 15.67
C TYR A 274 -13.84 1.50 16.89
N GLN A 275 -12.58 1.88 16.69
CA GLN A 275 -11.76 2.47 17.75
C GLN A 275 -11.86 3.99 17.68
N VAL A 276 -12.41 4.62 18.72
CA VAL A 276 -12.47 6.07 18.88
C VAL A 276 -11.32 6.50 19.79
N ARG A 277 -10.41 7.32 19.24
CA ARG A 277 -9.27 7.89 19.98
C ARG A 277 -9.45 9.38 20.18
N ARG A 278 -9.36 9.85 21.44
CA ARG A 278 -9.30 11.28 21.78
C ARG A 278 -7.85 11.77 21.68
N TRP A 279 -7.70 13.00 21.22
CA TRP A 279 -6.40 13.66 21.08
C TRP A 279 -6.32 14.88 22.01
N PRO A 280 -5.09 15.29 22.41
CA PRO A 280 -4.91 16.43 23.32
C PRO A 280 -5.23 17.78 22.66
N SER A 281 -5.17 17.88 21.34
CA SER A 281 -5.40 19.11 20.58
C SER A 281 -5.82 18.78 19.13
N PHE A 282 -6.37 19.77 18.42
CA PHE A 282 -6.71 19.62 16.99
C PHE A 282 -5.47 19.49 16.11
N SER A 283 -4.38 20.18 16.45
CA SER A 283 -3.09 19.99 15.77
C SER A 283 -2.59 18.57 15.92
N ALA A 284 -2.60 18.00 17.13
CA ALA A 284 -2.19 16.62 17.36
C ALA A 284 -3.09 15.63 16.63
N LEU A 285 -4.42 15.87 16.60
CA LEU A 285 -5.38 15.08 15.84
C LEU A 285 -5.04 15.07 14.34
N LEU A 286 -4.88 16.26 13.74
CA LEU A 286 -4.65 16.38 12.29
C LEU A 286 -3.27 15.82 11.92
N ASP A 287 -2.23 16.11 12.68
CA ASP A 287 -0.88 15.60 12.45
C ASP A 287 -0.86 14.07 12.52
N GLY A 288 -1.37 13.48 13.62
CA GLY A 288 -1.38 12.04 13.82
C GLY A 288 -2.27 11.29 12.82
N TYR A 289 -3.51 11.76 12.59
CA TYR A 289 -4.43 11.14 11.64
C TYR A 289 -3.87 11.08 10.22
N TYR A 290 -3.32 12.20 9.72
CA TYR A 290 -2.76 12.25 8.38
C TYR A 290 -1.42 11.55 8.26
N ALA A 291 -0.59 11.54 9.31
CA ALA A 291 0.63 10.73 9.35
C ALA A 291 0.30 9.23 9.23
N GLU A 292 -0.70 8.75 9.98
CA GLU A 292 -1.18 7.37 9.89
C GLU A 292 -1.78 7.06 8.50
N LYS A 293 -2.61 7.96 7.98
CA LYS A 293 -3.21 7.84 6.64
C LYS A 293 -2.16 7.81 5.54
N ASP A 294 -1.22 8.74 5.55
CA ASP A 294 -0.14 8.83 4.55
C ASP A 294 0.78 7.60 4.61
N ARG A 295 1.01 7.06 5.81
CA ARG A 295 1.76 5.81 6.01
C ARG A 295 1.01 4.63 5.41
N ALA A 296 -0.29 4.51 5.68
CA ALA A 296 -1.14 3.45 5.14
C ALA A 296 -1.24 3.53 3.61
N GLU A 297 -1.37 4.74 3.05
CA GLU A 297 -1.45 4.94 1.60
C GLU A 297 -0.12 4.65 0.90
N ARG A 298 1.00 5.08 1.46
CA ARG A 298 2.35 4.73 0.98
C ARG A 298 2.57 3.23 1.00
N LEU A 299 2.20 2.56 2.10
CA LEU A 299 2.30 1.11 2.21
C LEU A 299 1.47 0.42 1.12
N ARG A 300 0.21 0.83 0.95
CA ARG A 300 -0.68 0.29 -0.08
C ARG A 300 -0.14 0.48 -1.50
N THR A 301 0.41 1.66 -1.80
CA THR A 301 0.99 1.96 -3.12
C THR A 301 2.23 1.11 -3.37
N LYS A 302 3.16 1.06 -2.40
CA LYS A 302 4.39 0.25 -2.49
C LYS A 302 4.08 -1.25 -2.62
N SER A 303 3.07 -1.74 -1.86
CA SER A 303 2.61 -3.13 -1.95
C SER A 303 2.03 -3.44 -3.33
N LYS A 304 1.14 -2.58 -3.87
CA LYS A 304 0.56 -2.75 -5.21
C LYS A 304 1.62 -2.74 -6.32
N GLU A 305 2.57 -1.82 -6.26
CA GLU A 305 3.65 -1.74 -7.24
C GLU A 305 4.53 -2.99 -7.22
N LEU A 306 4.90 -3.45 -6.01
CA LEU A 306 5.71 -4.65 -5.83
C LEU A 306 4.95 -5.90 -6.28
N HIS A 307 3.68 -6.04 -5.89
CA HIS A 307 2.82 -7.13 -6.31
C HIS A 307 2.71 -7.19 -7.84
N LYS A 308 2.42 -6.06 -8.50
CA LYS A 308 2.37 -5.98 -9.97
C LYS A 308 3.68 -6.38 -10.63
N ALA A 309 4.81 -5.95 -10.07
CA ALA A 309 6.13 -6.31 -10.59
C ALA A 309 6.39 -7.81 -10.49
N VAL A 310 6.13 -8.42 -9.34
CA VAL A 310 6.32 -9.86 -9.11
C VAL A 310 5.34 -10.68 -9.95
N HIS A 311 4.07 -10.26 -10.04
CA HIS A 311 3.08 -10.93 -10.88
C HIS A 311 3.48 -10.96 -12.36
N ASN A 312 4.00 -9.85 -12.89
CA ASN A 312 4.54 -9.80 -14.25
C ASN A 312 5.72 -10.76 -14.46
N MET A 313 6.57 -10.95 -13.44
CA MET A 313 7.68 -11.90 -13.47
C MET A 313 7.16 -13.35 -13.47
N TYR A 314 6.19 -13.64 -12.62
CA TYR A 314 5.52 -14.92 -12.53
C TYR A 314 4.84 -15.30 -13.85
N ASP A 315 4.04 -14.41 -14.44
CA ASP A 315 3.39 -14.64 -15.74
C ASP A 315 4.41 -14.89 -16.86
N ARG A 316 5.54 -14.18 -16.82
CA ARG A 316 6.63 -14.40 -17.79
C ARG A 316 7.26 -15.78 -17.61
N ALA A 317 7.47 -16.21 -16.36
CA ALA A 317 8.00 -17.53 -16.05
C ALA A 317 7.03 -18.64 -16.53
N LEU A 318 5.73 -18.50 -16.28
CA LEU A 318 4.71 -19.42 -16.76
C LEU A 318 4.68 -19.54 -18.29
N ARG A 319 4.67 -18.41 -18.99
CA ARG A 319 4.69 -18.41 -20.48
C ARG A 319 5.95 -19.05 -21.03
N LYS A 320 7.11 -18.78 -20.42
CA LYS A 320 8.39 -19.39 -20.81
C LYS A 320 8.36 -20.91 -20.58
N GLN A 321 7.75 -21.36 -19.47
CA GLN A 321 7.60 -22.77 -19.14
C GLN A 321 6.67 -23.49 -20.13
N ALA A 322 5.55 -22.89 -20.49
CA ALA A 322 4.64 -23.43 -21.50
C ALA A 322 5.32 -23.58 -22.86
N ALA A 323 6.02 -22.54 -23.34
CA ALA A 323 6.75 -22.59 -24.60
C ALA A 323 7.82 -23.69 -24.63
N ARG A 324 8.56 -23.89 -23.51
CA ARG A 324 9.53 -24.97 -23.37
C ARG A 324 8.89 -26.36 -23.41
N ARG A 325 7.71 -26.55 -22.81
CA ARG A 325 6.95 -27.80 -22.87
C ARG A 325 6.51 -28.11 -24.30
N ASP A 326 6.01 -27.10 -25.00
CA ASP A 326 5.61 -27.25 -26.41
C ASP A 326 6.80 -27.61 -27.30
N GLU A 327 7.95 -26.97 -27.09
CA GLU A 327 9.19 -27.27 -27.83
C GLU A 327 9.69 -28.69 -27.53
N LEU A 328 9.62 -29.14 -26.26
CA LEU A 328 9.98 -30.50 -25.87
C LEU A 328 9.04 -31.52 -26.54
N ALA A 329 7.73 -31.28 -26.52
CA ALA A 329 6.74 -32.13 -27.18
C ALA A 329 6.98 -32.22 -28.70
N ALA A 330 7.35 -31.07 -29.34
CA ALA A 330 7.69 -31.06 -30.77
C ALA A 330 9.00 -31.79 -31.08
N SER A 331 9.90 -31.96 -30.11
CA SER A 331 11.16 -32.70 -30.29
C SER A 331 10.97 -34.20 -30.42
N GLY A 332 9.84 -34.78 -29.98
CA GLY A 332 9.49 -36.18 -30.17
C GLY A 332 9.44 -36.64 -31.64
N LYS A 333 9.27 -35.69 -32.57
CA LYS A 333 9.36 -35.93 -34.02
C LYS A 333 10.82 -36.14 -34.52
N SER A 334 11.82 -36.06 -33.64
CA SER A 334 13.21 -36.24 -34.01
C SER A 334 13.56 -37.66 -34.43
N GLU A 335 12.87 -38.68 -33.94
CA GLU A 335 13.06 -40.09 -34.35
C GLU A 335 12.80 -40.27 -35.84
N LYS A 336 11.88 -39.50 -36.44
CA LYS A 336 11.67 -39.51 -37.88
C LYS A 336 12.94 -39.09 -38.68
N LEU A 337 13.76 -38.17 -38.12
CA LEU A 337 15.01 -37.77 -38.74
C LEU A 337 16.07 -38.87 -38.66
N ARG A 338 16.12 -39.63 -37.57
CA ARG A 338 16.98 -40.80 -37.43
C ARG A 338 16.59 -41.85 -38.44
N LEU A 339 15.30 -42.16 -38.50
CA LEU A 339 14.72 -43.13 -39.45
C LEU A 339 15.07 -42.74 -40.90
N TYR A 340 14.88 -41.48 -41.29
CA TYR A 340 15.23 -41.00 -42.62
C TYR A 340 16.71 -41.11 -42.90
N GLY A 341 17.60 -40.79 -41.94
CA GLY A 341 19.03 -40.94 -42.04
C GLY A 341 19.46 -42.41 -42.27
N GLU A 342 18.88 -43.33 -41.50
CA GLU A 342 19.15 -44.79 -41.58
C GLU A 342 18.67 -45.38 -42.92
N LEU A 343 17.42 -45.11 -43.27
CA LEU A 343 16.82 -45.62 -44.50
C LEU A 343 17.54 -45.09 -45.75
N LEU A 344 17.87 -43.78 -45.74
CA LEU A 344 18.63 -43.17 -46.86
C LEU A 344 20.03 -43.74 -46.95
N SER A 345 20.71 -43.93 -45.80
CA SER A 345 22.09 -44.49 -45.79
C SER A 345 22.15 -45.90 -46.34
N ALA A 346 21.14 -46.74 -46.07
CA ALA A 346 21.06 -48.09 -46.57
C ALA A 346 20.68 -48.17 -48.07
N ASN A 347 20.01 -47.13 -48.60
CA ASN A 347 19.53 -47.11 -50.00
C ASN A 347 20.23 -46.02 -50.85
N LEU A 348 21.48 -45.64 -50.52
CA LEU A 348 22.24 -44.62 -51.26
C LEU A 348 22.36 -44.93 -52.74
N TYR A 349 22.38 -46.22 -53.12
CA TYR A 349 22.50 -46.66 -54.51
C TYR A 349 21.25 -46.32 -55.35
N MET A 350 20.11 -46.04 -54.72
CA MET A 350 18.88 -45.67 -55.44
C MET A 350 18.73 -44.16 -55.59
N ALA A 351 19.58 -43.35 -54.94
CA ALA A 351 19.48 -41.89 -54.90
C ALA A 351 20.57 -41.25 -55.70
N GLN A 352 20.23 -40.18 -56.44
CA GLN A 352 21.20 -39.35 -57.18
C GLN A 352 21.13 -37.87 -56.74
N LYS A 353 22.22 -37.14 -56.91
CA LYS A 353 22.24 -35.69 -56.65
C LYS A 353 21.24 -34.97 -57.56
N GLY A 354 20.43 -34.09 -56.99
CA GLY A 354 19.36 -33.36 -57.69
C GLY A 354 17.97 -33.96 -57.56
N MET A 355 17.83 -35.12 -56.93
CA MET A 355 16.48 -35.67 -56.57
C MET A 355 15.88 -34.89 -55.41
N SER A 356 14.55 -34.59 -55.47
CA SER A 356 13.80 -33.91 -54.41
C SER A 356 13.32 -34.86 -53.33
N SER A 357 13.21 -36.16 -53.62
CA SER A 357 12.80 -37.21 -52.67
C SER A 357 13.20 -38.57 -53.18
N ILE A 358 13.19 -39.55 -52.29
CA ILE A 358 13.35 -40.97 -52.58
C ILE A 358 12.31 -41.76 -51.80
N THR A 359 11.72 -42.80 -52.43
CA THR A 359 10.80 -43.72 -51.77
C THR A 359 11.50 -45.04 -51.55
N VAL A 360 11.56 -45.49 -50.30
CA VAL A 360 12.26 -46.72 -49.90
C VAL A 360 11.44 -47.52 -48.92
N PRO A 361 11.61 -48.89 -48.89
CA PRO A 361 10.91 -49.70 -47.89
C PRO A 361 11.43 -49.41 -46.48
N ASN A 362 10.49 -49.30 -45.52
CA ASN A 362 10.79 -49.12 -44.13
C ASN A 362 10.78 -50.50 -43.42
N TRP A 363 11.95 -51.03 -43.13
CA TRP A 363 12.08 -52.33 -42.43
C TRP A 363 11.71 -52.27 -40.95
N TYR A 364 11.43 -51.10 -40.38
CA TYR A 364 10.92 -50.95 -39.02
C TYR A 364 9.38 -50.96 -38.97
N ASP A 365 8.73 -50.95 -40.17
CA ASP A 365 7.27 -50.93 -40.31
C ASP A 365 6.84 -51.86 -41.42
N GLU A 366 7.02 -53.18 -41.20
CA GLU A 366 6.63 -54.27 -42.07
C GLU A 366 6.95 -54.09 -43.57
N GLY A 367 7.89 -53.21 -43.89
CA GLY A 367 8.30 -52.91 -45.27
C GLY A 367 7.41 -51.88 -45.98
N ASN A 368 6.53 -51.18 -45.29
CA ASN A 368 5.76 -50.09 -45.88
C ASN A 368 6.68 -49.03 -46.49
N GLU A 369 6.24 -48.47 -47.61
CA GLU A 369 7.04 -47.47 -48.32
C GLU A 369 7.05 -46.12 -47.60
N VAL A 370 8.26 -45.53 -47.46
CA VAL A 370 8.47 -44.21 -46.89
C VAL A 370 9.15 -43.31 -47.89
N THR A 371 8.56 -42.14 -48.17
CA THR A 371 9.15 -41.09 -48.99
C THR A 371 9.98 -40.17 -48.14
N ILE A 372 11.28 -40.09 -48.42
CA ILE A 372 12.29 -39.27 -47.74
C ILE A 372 12.57 -38.04 -48.59
N PRO A 373 12.30 -36.82 -48.11
CA PRO A 373 12.65 -35.56 -48.77
C PRO A 373 14.16 -35.40 -48.86
N LEU A 374 14.67 -34.93 -50.01
CA LEU A 374 16.08 -34.63 -50.21
C LEU A 374 16.29 -33.17 -50.59
N ASP A 375 17.35 -32.55 -50.05
CA ASP A 375 17.78 -31.24 -50.49
C ASP A 375 18.62 -31.38 -51.78
N LEU A 376 18.14 -30.78 -52.85
CA LEU A 376 18.73 -30.81 -54.18
C LEU A 376 20.20 -30.38 -54.25
N ARG A 377 20.61 -29.55 -53.30
CA ARG A 377 21.99 -29.01 -53.26
C ARG A 377 23.02 -30.02 -52.80
N TYR A 378 22.60 -31.00 -52.02
CA TYR A 378 23.44 -32.00 -51.39
C TYR A 378 23.45 -33.33 -52.14
N THR A 379 24.52 -34.07 -51.98
CA THR A 379 24.57 -35.48 -52.40
C THR A 379 23.69 -36.32 -51.48
N PRO A 380 23.24 -37.54 -51.90
CA PRO A 380 22.51 -38.44 -51.04
C PRO A 380 23.20 -38.73 -49.70
N SER A 381 24.51 -38.95 -49.70
CA SER A 381 25.29 -39.16 -48.49
C SER A 381 25.29 -37.92 -47.58
N GLN A 382 25.41 -36.71 -48.15
CA GLN A 382 25.33 -35.45 -47.39
C GLN A 382 23.94 -35.23 -46.82
N ASN A 383 22.86 -35.58 -47.53
CA ASN A 383 21.50 -35.54 -47.02
C ASN A 383 21.34 -36.48 -45.82
N ALA A 384 21.83 -37.72 -45.88
CA ALA A 384 21.81 -38.66 -44.76
C ALA A 384 22.58 -38.10 -43.54
N GLN A 385 23.78 -37.57 -43.77
CA GLN A 385 24.57 -36.92 -42.71
C GLN A 385 23.83 -35.70 -42.05
N ASN A 386 23.10 -34.92 -42.89
CA ASN A 386 22.30 -33.79 -42.38
C ASN A 386 21.13 -34.25 -41.53
N TYR A 387 20.49 -35.36 -41.90
CA TYR A 387 19.45 -35.98 -41.08
C TYR A 387 19.99 -36.42 -39.73
N PHE A 388 21.12 -37.10 -39.65
CA PHE A 388 21.75 -37.48 -38.38
C PHE A 388 22.24 -36.25 -37.56
N LYS A 389 22.78 -35.24 -38.22
CA LYS A 389 23.19 -33.98 -37.57
C LYS A 389 22.01 -33.27 -36.93
N ASN A 390 20.87 -33.19 -37.64
CA ASN A 390 19.66 -32.58 -37.16
C ASN A 390 19.02 -33.40 -36.03
N TYR A 391 19.05 -34.74 -36.11
CA TYR A 391 18.66 -35.62 -35.03
C TYR A 391 19.46 -35.36 -33.75
N LYS A 392 20.80 -35.41 -33.83
CA LYS A 392 21.68 -35.13 -32.68
C LYS A 392 21.41 -33.74 -32.07
N LYS A 393 21.25 -32.72 -32.94
CA LYS A 393 20.92 -31.35 -32.48
C LYS A 393 19.64 -31.30 -31.71
N LYS A 394 18.56 -31.94 -32.22
CA LYS A 394 17.26 -32.00 -31.53
C LYS A 394 17.33 -32.81 -30.24
N GLN A 395 18.04 -33.93 -30.20
CA GLN A 395 18.24 -34.75 -29.01
C GLN A 395 18.97 -33.97 -27.89
N THR A 396 20.03 -33.22 -28.25
CA THR A 396 20.74 -32.36 -27.29
C THR A 396 19.85 -31.25 -26.78
N ALA A 397 19.06 -30.61 -27.67
CA ALA A 397 18.08 -29.58 -27.29
C ALA A 397 17.00 -30.13 -26.34
N ALA A 398 16.47 -31.32 -26.61
CA ALA A 398 15.47 -31.97 -25.75
C ALA A 398 16.02 -32.24 -24.35
N ARG A 399 17.27 -32.70 -24.22
CA ARG A 399 17.91 -32.92 -22.93
C ARG A 399 18.08 -31.61 -22.15
N MET A 400 18.56 -30.54 -22.82
CA MET A 400 18.65 -29.21 -22.22
C MET A 400 17.27 -28.65 -21.80
N LEU A 401 16.22 -28.91 -22.59
CA LEU A 401 14.86 -28.47 -22.25
C LEU A 401 14.34 -29.14 -20.97
N VAL A 402 14.66 -30.40 -20.71
CA VAL A 402 14.29 -31.08 -19.47
C VAL A 402 14.90 -30.38 -18.26
N ASP A 403 16.20 -30.05 -18.30
CA ASP A 403 16.87 -29.33 -17.24
C ASP A 403 16.29 -27.93 -17.04
N LEU A 404 16.05 -27.21 -18.14
CA LEU A 404 15.45 -25.87 -18.12
C LEU A 404 13.99 -25.88 -17.61
N LEU A 405 13.25 -26.97 -17.82
CA LEU A 405 11.89 -27.13 -17.26
C LEU A 405 11.94 -27.32 -15.76
N ALA A 406 12.87 -28.14 -15.26
CA ALA A 406 13.05 -28.33 -13.82
C ALA A 406 13.49 -27.05 -13.10
N GLU A 407 14.39 -26.25 -13.72
CA GLU A 407 14.76 -24.93 -13.21
C GLU A 407 13.58 -23.95 -13.24
N GLY A 408 12.78 -23.96 -14.30
CA GLY A 408 11.62 -23.09 -14.43
C GLY A 408 10.53 -23.39 -13.40
N GLU A 409 10.33 -24.65 -13.04
CA GLU A 409 9.40 -25.03 -11.96
C GLU A 409 9.85 -24.48 -10.59
N LYS A 410 11.15 -24.52 -10.30
CA LYS A 410 11.70 -23.90 -9.08
C LYS A 410 11.54 -22.37 -9.09
N GLU A 411 11.74 -21.73 -10.24
CA GLU A 411 11.53 -20.29 -10.40
C GLU A 411 10.08 -19.90 -10.17
N ILE A 412 9.13 -20.62 -10.74
CA ILE A 412 7.69 -20.40 -10.57
C ILE A 412 7.30 -20.55 -9.10
N ALA A 413 7.70 -21.66 -8.46
CA ALA A 413 7.41 -21.91 -7.04
C ALA A 413 7.98 -20.80 -6.14
N TYR A 414 9.19 -20.31 -6.42
CA TYR A 414 9.77 -19.18 -5.68
C TYR A 414 8.96 -17.89 -5.87
N LEU A 415 8.56 -17.55 -7.09
CA LEU A 415 7.77 -16.34 -7.35
C LEU A 415 6.38 -16.42 -6.72
N GLU A 416 5.79 -17.61 -6.60
CA GLU A 416 4.54 -17.83 -5.85
C GLU A 416 4.71 -17.54 -4.36
N THR A 417 5.81 -17.97 -3.73
CA THR A 417 6.08 -17.63 -2.33
C THR A 417 6.23 -16.13 -2.14
N VAL A 418 6.96 -15.45 -3.04
CA VAL A 418 7.13 -13.99 -2.98
C VAL A 418 5.81 -13.25 -3.18
N LEU A 419 4.92 -13.69 -4.07
CA LEU A 419 3.57 -13.11 -4.21
C LEU A 419 2.79 -13.22 -2.92
N TYR A 420 2.77 -14.39 -2.31
CA TYR A 420 2.13 -14.62 -1.01
C TYR A 420 2.70 -13.68 0.08
N GLU A 421 4.03 -13.52 0.13
CA GLU A 421 4.69 -12.65 1.10
C GLU A 421 4.35 -11.16 0.91
N VAL A 422 4.29 -10.68 -0.34
CA VAL A 422 3.89 -9.29 -0.64
C VAL A 422 2.46 -9.03 -0.19
N GLU A 423 1.57 -9.99 -0.38
CA GLU A 423 0.17 -9.91 0.07
C GLU A 423 0.04 -9.98 1.59
N SER A 424 0.92 -10.73 2.27
CA SER A 424 0.94 -10.91 3.72
C SER A 424 1.70 -9.82 4.47
N ALA A 425 2.47 -8.99 3.74
CA ALA A 425 3.38 -8.02 4.33
C ALA A 425 2.66 -6.98 5.18
N SER A 426 2.97 -6.93 6.46
CA SER A 426 2.50 -5.92 7.40
C SER A 426 3.58 -4.86 7.64
N GLY A 427 3.47 -3.73 6.96
CA GLY A 427 4.35 -2.57 7.15
C GLY A 427 5.46 -2.41 6.11
N GLU A 428 6.08 -1.22 6.09
CA GLU A 428 7.09 -0.84 5.10
C GLU A 428 8.39 -1.65 5.24
N ALA A 429 8.76 -2.05 6.46
CA ALA A 429 9.96 -2.84 6.72
C ALA A 429 9.88 -4.21 6.04
N ALA A 430 8.72 -4.90 6.14
CA ALA A 430 8.52 -6.20 5.51
C ALA A 430 8.60 -6.10 3.96
N LEU A 431 7.95 -5.09 3.35
CA LEU A 431 8.06 -4.85 1.92
C LEU A 431 9.50 -4.49 1.50
N GLY A 432 10.24 -3.79 2.38
CA GLY A 432 11.65 -3.47 2.17
C GLY A 432 12.54 -4.71 2.12
N GLU A 433 12.32 -5.67 3.03
CA GLU A 433 13.05 -6.95 3.07
C GLU A 433 12.78 -7.78 1.80
N ILE A 434 11.50 -7.94 1.39
CA ILE A 434 11.14 -8.64 0.15
C ILE A 434 11.77 -7.98 -1.07
N ARG A 435 11.78 -6.65 -1.12
CA ARG A 435 12.41 -5.90 -2.21
C ARG A 435 13.92 -6.09 -2.25
N ALA A 436 14.58 -6.12 -1.10
CA ALA A 436 16.02 -6.38 -0.98
C ALA A 436 16.36 -7.81 -1.43
N GLU A 437 15.53 -8.79 -1.08
CA GLU A 437 15.65 -10.17 -1.53
C GLU A 437 15.55 -10.27 -3.07
N LEU A 438 14.49 -9.69 -3.68
CA LEU A 438 14.34 -9.67 -5.13
C LEU A 438 15.50 -8.97 -5.86
N LYS A 439 16.08 -7.92 -5.26
CA LYS A 439 17.28 -7.27 -5.77
C LYS A 439 18.49 -8.22 -5.70
N SER A 440 18.70 -8.88 -4.58
CA SER A 440 19.82 -9.84 -4.40
C SER A 440 19.72 -11.02 -5.35
N GLN A 441 18.51 -11.45 -5.69
CA GLN A 441 18.22 -12.51 -6.64
C GLN A 441 18.23 -12.07 -8.11
N GLY A 442 18.49 -10.77 -8.41
CA GLY A 442 18.60 -10.22 -9.77
C GLY A 442 17.26 -9.94 -10.46
N TYR A 443 16.14 -10.06 -9.77
CA TYR A 443 14.81 -9.76 -10.33
C TYR A 443 14.52 -8.27 -10.46
N LEU A 444 15.08 -7.44 -9.57
CA LEU A 444 14.94 -5.99 -9.61
C LEU A 444 16.28 -5.32 -9.88
N LYS A 445 16.30 -4.29 -10.74
CA LYS A 445 17.50 -3.49 -11.01
C LYS A 445 17.89 -2.68 -9.78
N TYR A 446 19.20 -2.57 -9.53
CA TYR A 446 19.74 -1.67 -8.53
C TYR A 446 19.47 -0.22 -8.95
N TYR A 447 18.48 0.44 -8.32
CA TYR A 447 18.42 1.90 -8.30
C TYR A 447 19.38 2.39 -7.21
N LYS A 448 20.18 3.41 -7.52
CA LYS A 448 21.15 4.05 -6.60
C LYS A 448 20.51 4.87 -5.47
N GLN A 449 19.29 4.58 -5.05
CA GLN A 449 18.79 5.12 -3.79
C GLN A 449 19.54 4.43 -2.65
N ARG A 450 20.21 5.23 -1.81
CA ARG A 450 20.74 4.79 -0.51
C ARG A 450 19.55 4.40 0.36
N ASP A 451 19.09 3.16 0.22
CA ASP A 451 18.17 2.59 1.20
C ASP A 451 18.93 2.62 2.55
N LYS A 452 18.48 3.46 3.47
CA LYS A 452 18.95 3.39 4.86
C LYS A 452 18.79 1.93 5.29
N ARG A 453 19.86 1.29 5.75
CA ARG A 453 19.82 -0.07 6.30
C ARG A 453 18.80 -0.07 7.43
N GLN A 454 17.58 -0.51 7.14
CA GLN A 454 16.58 -0.77 8.16
C GLN A 454 17.02 -2.01 8.94
N LYS A 455 16.85 -1.99 10.26
CA LYS A 455 17.06 -3.19 11.07
C LYS A 455 16.06 -4.25 10.58
N PRO A 456 16.50 -5.51 10.37
CA PRO A 456 15.59 -6.58 9.99
C PRO A 456 14.44 -6.67 11.00
N ALA A 457 13.23 -6.89 10.50
CA ALA A 457 12.08 -7.12 11.37
C ALA A 457 12.28 -8.42 12.16
N ASP A 458 11.74 -8.47 13.38
CA ASP A 458 11.75 -9.69 14.17
C ASP A 458 10.75 -10.72 13.63
N PHE A 459 10.99 -12.01 13.95
CA PHE A 459 10.03 -13.08 13.74
C PHE A 459 8.70 -12.77 14.45
N LEU A 460 7.61 -13.36 13.98
CA LEU A 460 6.41 -13.45 14.80
C LEU A 460 6.70 -14.41 15.96
N ARG A 461 6.30 -14.00 17.17
CA ARG A 461 6.51 -14.78 18.40
C ARG A 461 5.17 -15.12 19.01
N PHE A 462 5.01 -16.40 19.32
CA PHE A 462 3.86 -16.94 20.02
C PHE A 462 4.33 -17.78 21.19
N THR A 463 3.47 -17.94 22.19
CA THR A 463 3.69 -18.87 23.30
C THR A 463 2.59 -19.91 23.27
N SER A 464 2.95 -21.18 23.17
CA SER A 464 1.99 -22.28 23.17
C SER A 464 1.23 -22.37 24.51
N SER A 465 0.15 -23.11 24.52
CA SER A 465 -0.61 -23.39 25.76
C SER A 465 0.25 -24.06 26.82
N ASP A 466 1.27 -24.84 26.43
CA ASP A 466 2.21 -25.51 27.30
C ASP A 466 3.44 -24.65 27.67
N GLY A 467 3.52 -23.39 27.19
CA GLY A 467 4.60 -22.44 27.53
C GLY A 467 5.82 -22.49 26.60
N PHE A 468 5.79 -23.24 25.50
CA PHE A 468 6.86 -23.26 24.52
C PHE A 468 6.82 -22.04 23.61
N GLU A 469 7.97 -21.50 23.25
CA GLU A 469 8.11 -20.43 22.29
C GLU A 469 7.97 -20.96 20.85
N ILE A 470 7.08 -20.36 20.07
CA ILE A 470 6.87 -20.66 18.66
C ILE A 470 7.26 -19.43 17.84
N LEU A 471 8.17 -19.59 16.90
CA LEU A 471 8.65 -18.56 16.00
C LEU A 471 8.11 -18.79 14.58
N VAL A 472 7.66 -17.73 13.93
CA VAL A 472 7.13 -17.78 12.55
C VAL A 472 7.86 -16.76 11.69
N GLY A 473 8.42 -17.22 10.57
CA GLY A 473 9.06 -16.35 9.58
C GLY A 473 8.04 -15.57 8.76
N ARG A 474 8.30 -14.30 8.52
CA ARG A 474 7.39 -13.40 7.77
C ARG A 474 7.65 -13.35 6.26
N ASN A 475 8.83 -13.81 5.85
CA ASN A 475 9.28 -13.85 4.46
C ASN A 475 10.40 -14.88 4.29
N ASN A 476 10.77 -15.16 3.03
CA ASN A 476 11.79 -16.17 2.69
C ASN A 476 13.15 -15.93 3.37
N ALA A 477 13.60 -14.69 3.46
CA ALA A 477 14.84 -14.35 4.15
C ALA A 477 14.76 -14.66 5.65
N GLN A 478 13.61 -14.40 6.28
CA GLN A 478 13.36 -14.77 7.67
C GLN A 478 13.18 -16.27 7.84
N ASN A 479 12.50 -16.95 6.90
CA ASN A 479 12.37 -18.41 6.90
C ASN A 479 13.75 -19.08 6.89
N ASP A 480 14.67 -18.63 6.05
CA ASP A 480 16.06 -19.10 6.04
C ASP A 480 16.77 -18.81 7.37
N ARG A 481 16.69 -17.56 7.85
CA ARG A 481 17.33 -17.16 9.11
C ARG A 481 16.79 -17.97 10.29
N LEU A 482 15.49 -18.20 10.35
CA LEU A 482 14.84 -18.98 11.40
C LEU A 482 15.31 -20.43 11.39
N THR A 483 15.21 -21.09 10.24
CA THR A 483 15.45 -22.52 10.11
C THR A 483 16.94 -22.88 10.13
N LEU A 484 17.80 -22.09 9.46
CA LEU A 484 19.20 -22.45 9.24
C LEU A 484 20.16 -21.81 10.26
N HIS A 485 19.76 -20.73 10.96
CA HIS A 485 20.66 -19.97 11.81
C HIS A 485 20.15 -19.78 13.25
N THR A 486 18.83 -19.75 13.47
CA THR A 486 18.25 -19.50 14.80
C THR A 486 17.85 -20.78 15.50
N ALA A 487 17.15 -21.67 14.83
CA ALA A 487 16.71 -22.96 15.35
C ALA A 487 17.87 -23.94 15.48
N ARG A 488 17.75 -24.89 16.39
CA ARG A 488 18.79 -25.87 16.72
C ARG A 488 18.24 -27.29 16.66
N GLY A 489 19.13 -28.25 16.51
CA GLY A 489 18.92 -29.64 16.18
C GLY A 489 17.60 -30.32 16.58
N LYS A 490 17.16 -30.20 17.85
CA LYS A 490 15.92 -30.81 18.36
C LYS A 490 14.67 -29.92 18.26
N ASP A 491 14.81 -28.68 17.82
CA ASP A 491 13.64 -27.83 17.60
C ASP A 491 12.79 -28.42 16.48
N LEU A 492 11.47 -28.30 16.59
CA LEU A 492 10.55 -28.82 15.58
C LEU A 492 10.16 -27.75 14.57
N TRP A 493 10.34 -28.07 13.32
CA TRP A 493 9.94 -27.25 12.18
C TRP A 493 8.63 -27.76 11.58
N PHE A 494 7.80 -26.82 11.13
CA PHE A 494 6.51 -27.08 10.48
C PHE A 494 6.37 -26.24 9.23
N HIS A 495 5.79 -26.81 8.17
CA HIS A 495 5.44 -26.11 6.94
C HIS A 495 4.29 -26.80 6.22
N VAL A 496 3.42 -26.02 5.58
CA VAL A 496 2.31 -26.55 4.77
C VAL A 496 2.84 -27.25 3.53
N GLN A 497 2.31 -28.45 3.25
CA GLN A 497 2.73 -29.24 2.10
C GLN A 497 2.21 -28.62 0.78
N LYS A 498 3.09 -28.50 -0.23
CA LYS A 498 2.76 -28.07 -1.60
C LYS A 498 2.07 -26.70 -1.71
N ALA A 499 2.22 -25.81 -0.76
CA ALA A 499 1.68 -24.47 -0.78
C ALA A 499 2.70 -23.45 -0.23
N PRO A 500 2.72 -22.21 -0.75
CA PRO A 500 3.48 -21.12 -0.16
C PRO A 500 3.08 -20.85 1.29
N GLY A 501 4.06 -20.68 2.18
CA GLY A 501 3.79 -20.43 3.59
C GLY A 501 5.05 -20.08 4.38
N SER A 502 4.84 -19.77 5.65
CA SER A 502 5.91 -19.48 6.61
C SER A 502 6.53 -20.75 7.19
N HIS A 503 7.82 -20.69 7.48
CA HIS A 503 8.44 -21.66 8.38
C HIS A 503 8.00 -21.35 9.81
N VAL A 504 7.50 -22.36 10.50
CA VAL A 504 7.12 -22.28 11.91
C VAL A 504 8.06 -23.18 12.69
N VAL A 505 8.65 -22.68 13.75
CA VAL A 505 9.60 -23.45 14.58
C VAL A 505 9.20 -23.36 16.04
N VAL A 506 9.07 -24.52 16.69
CA VAL A 506 8.92 -24.63 18.14
C VAL A 506 10.28 -24.79 18.75
N MET A 507 10.65 -23.90 19.68
CA MET A 507 11.91 -23.91 20.38
C MET A 507 11.86 -24.93 21.54
N SER A 508 12.47 -26.11 21.36
CA SER A 508 12.40 -27.23 22.32
C SER A 508 13.11 -26.96 23.64
N ARG A 509 14.17 -26.11 23.61
CA ARG A 509 15.05 -25.86 24.76
C ARG A 509 15.64 -27.13 25.37
N GLY A 510 15.61 -28.25 24.63
CA GLY A 510 16.09 -29.54 25.08
C GLY A 510 15.02 -30.43 25.73
N GLU A 511 13.79 -29.95 25.84
CA GLU A 511 12.64 -30.68 26.38
C GLU A 511 11.83 -31.33 25.25
N ASP A 512 11.06 -32.36 25.60
CA ASP A 512 10.13 -32.98 24.64
C ASP A 512 8.92 -32.08 24.43
N ILE A 513 8.57 -31.82 23.16
CA ILE A 513 7.49 -30.94 22.80
C ILE A 513 6.14 -31.69 22.87
N PRO A 514 5.17 -31.22 23.69
CA PRO A 514 3.86 -31.87 23.84
C PRO A 514 3.03 -31.83 22.54
N ASP A 515 2.10 -32.79 22.41
CA ASP A 515 1.23 -32.89 21.24
C ASP A 515 0.34 -31.65 21.06
N THR A 516 -0.11 -31.02 22.15
CA THR A 516 -0.88 -29.74 22.09
C THR A 516 -0.05 -28.67 21.42
N THR A 517 1.21 -28.48 21.83
CA THR A 517 2.10 -27.48 21.21
C THR A 517 2.41 -27.82 19.75
N ARG A 518 2.57 -29.10 19.41
CA ARG A 518 2.77 -29.56 18.02
C ARG A 518 1.55 -29.21 17.15
N GLN A 519 0.36 -29.45 17.67
CA GLN A 519 -0.89 -29.10 16.98
C GLN A 519 -1.01 -27.60 16.79
N GLU A 520 -0.76 -26.79 17.82
CA GLU A 520 -0.81 -25.33 17.73
C GLU A 520 0.19 -24.77 16.70
N ALA A 521 1.40 -25.32 16.65
CA ALA A 521 2.40 -24.94 15.66
C ALA A 521 2.00 -25.34 14.24
N ALA A 522 1.40 -26.51 14.06
CA ALA A 522 0.88 -26.94 12.76
C ALA A 522 -0.30 -26.05 12.30
N GLU A 523 -1.20 -25.69 13.22
CA GLU A 523 -2.29 -24.75 12.91
C GLU A 523 -1.75 -23.35 12.54
N LEU A 524 -0.72 -22.85 13.24
CA LEU A 524 -0.05 -21.60 12.86
C LEU A 524 0.61 -21.69 11.47
N ALA A 525 1.20 -22.84 11.12
CA ALA A 525 1.74 -23.03 9.76
C ALA A 525 0.65 -22.93 8.68
N VAL A 526 -0.55 -23.45 8.95
CA VAL A 526 -1.69 -23.29 8.05
C VAL A 526 -2.17 -21.83 7.98
N ILE A 527 -2.33 -21.16 9.13
CA ILE A 527 -2.76 -19.75 9.21
C ILE A 527 -1.81 -18.85 8.41
N HIS A 528 -0.50 -19.10 8.50
CA HIS A 528 0.53 -18.38 7.78
C HIS A 528 0.89 -19.00 6.43
N SER A 529 -0.10 -19.48 5.68
CA SER A 529 0.07 -20.06 4.34
C SER A 529 -0.99 -19.59 3.35
N SER A 530 -0.72 -19.78 2.07
CA SER A 530 -1.69 -19.52 1.00
C SER A 530 -2.91 -20.44 1.06
N ALA A 531 -2.79 -21.63 1.65
CA ALA A 531 -3.89 -22.59 1.81
C ALA A 531 -5.01 -22.03 2.70
N PHE A 532 -4.68 -21.30 3.76
CA PHE A 532 -5.67 -20.65 4.63
C PHE A 532 -6.47 -19.57 3.90
N ARG A 533 -5.82 -18.77 3.06
CA ARG A 533 -6.48 -17.71 2.27
C ARG A 533 -7.41 -18.24 1.19
N ALA A 534 -7.12 -19.41 0.66
CA ALA A 534 -7.99 -20.07 -0.32
C ALA A 534 -9.32 -20.58 0.26
N GLY A 535 -9.58 -20.33 1.56
CA GLY A 535 -10.83 -20.69 2.22
C GLY A 535 -10.93 -22.21 2.51
N ALA A 536 -9.80 -22.86 2.77
CA ALA A 536 -9.78 -24.28 3.09
C ALA A 536 -10.55 -24.57 4.40
N ALA A 537 -11.84 -24.88 4.27
CA ALA A 537 -12.62 -25.53 5.34
C ALA A 537 -12.17 -26.99 5.58
N ALA A 538 -11.26 -27.52 4.76
CA ALA A 538 -10.75 -28.87 4.80
C ALA A 538 -9.45 -28.97 5.62
N LYS A 539 -9.12 -30.17 6.09
CA LYS A 539 -7.84 -30.47 6.73
C LYS A 539 -6.68 -30.21 5.76
N VAL A 540 -5.71 -29.41 6.18
CA VAL A 540 -4.50 -29.07 5.44
C VAL A 540 -3.35 -29.94 5.91
N ALA A 541 -2.57 -30.48 4.97
CA ALA A 541 -1.38 -31.27 5.27
C ALA A 541 -0.22 -30.36 5.67
N VAL A 542 0.40 -30.63 6.81
CA VAL A 542 1.56 -29.92 7.36
C VAL A 542 2.66 -30.94 7.63
N ASP A 543 3.83 -30.71 7.04
CA ASP A 543 5.00 -31.52 7.30
C ASP A 543 5.74 -30.97 8.54
N THR A 544 6.19 -31.88 9.39
CA THR A 544 6.98 -31.57 10.59
C THR A 544 8.19 -32.50 10.70
N THR A 545 9.32 -31.91 11.08
CA THR A 545 10.55 -32.63 11.31
C THR A 545 11.44 -31.87 12.29
N GLU A 546 12.44 -32.57 12.89
CA GLU A 546 13.47 -31.89 13.66
C GLU A 546 14.38 -31.06 12.73
N VAL A 547 14.79 -29.86 13.16
CA VAL A 547 15.61 -28.94 12.36
C VAL A 547 16.93 -29.58 11.87
N LYS A 548 17.51 -30.55 12.62
CA LYS A 548 18.70 -31.31 12.17
C LYS A 548 18.51 -32.04 10.83
N ASN A 549 17.27 -32.33 10.43
CA ASN A 549 16.95 -33.04 9.19
C ASN A 549 16.68 -32.08 8.01
N ILE A 550 16.99 -30.79 8.18
CA ILE A 550 16.71 -29.74 7.17
C ILE A 550 18.04 -29.16 6.71
N TRP A 551 18.17 -29.01 5.40
CA TRP A 551 19.33 -28.35 4.79
C TRP A 551 18.93 -27.55 3.57
N LYS A 552 19.82 -26.70 3.11
CA LYS A 552 19.66 -25.91 1.90
C LYS A 552 20.56 -26.43 0.79
N ALA A 553 19.98 -26.73 -0.37
CA ALA A 553 20.76 -27.10 -1.54
C ALA A 553 21.59 -25.92 -2.06
N ASN A 554 22.76 -26.20 -2.64
CA ASN A 554 23.60 -25.17 -3.26
C ASN A 554 22.82 -24.45 -4.36
N GLY A 555 22.79 -23.11 -4.31
CA GLY A 555 22.06 -22.28 -5.27
C GLY A 555 20.54 -22.24 -5.09
N ALA A 556 19.99 -22.86 -4.03
CA ALA A 556 18.55 -22.77 -3.75
C ALA A 556 18.15 -21.33 -3.42
N LYS A 557 16.96 -20.96 -3.89
CA LYS A 557 16.36 -19.64 -3.62
C LYS A 557 16.09 -19.46 -2.12
N PRO A 558 16.00 -18.20 -1.62
CA PRO A 558 15.60 -17.94 -0.24
C PRO A 558 14.27 -18.64 0.10
N GLY A 559 14.14 -19.11 1.34
CA GLY A 559 12.95 -19.84 1.82
C GLY A 559 12.83 -21.28 1.35
N MET A 560 13.64 -21.72 0.38
CA MET A 560 13.58 -23.07 -0.14
C MET A 560 14.58 -23.98 0.59
N VAL A 561 14.05 -24.98 1.29
CA VAL A 561 14.83 -25.99 2.03
C VAL A 561 14.48 -27.39 1.55
N LEU A 562 15.39 -28.33 1.77
CA LEU A 562 15.17 -29.77 1.64
C LEU A 562 15.12 -30.38 3.03
N TYR A 563 14.30 -31.40 3.22
CA TYR A 563 14.17 -32.10 4.48
C TYR A 563 13.88 -33.60 4.27
N GLU A 564 14.29 -34.38 5.21
CA GLU A 564 14.06 -35.84 5.27
C GLU A 564 13.51 -36.23 6.64
N VAL A 565 13.08 -37.46 6.80
CA VAL A 565 12.60 -38.00 8.10
C VAL A 565 11.51 -37.13 8.72
N TYR A 566 10.49 -36.85 7.95
CA TYR A 566 9.36 -35.98 8.36
C TYR A 566 8.09 -36.80 8.62
N THR A 567 7.16 -36.18 9.34
CA THR A 567 5.80 -36.69 9.56
C THR A 567 4.82 -35.65 9.01
N THR A 568 3.79 -36.11 8.31
CA THR A 568 2.71 -35.22 7.84
C THR A 568 1.51 -35.32 8.79
N VAL A 569 1.09 -34.18 9.31
CA VAL A 569 -0.12 -34.03 10.13
C VAL A 569 -1.20 -33.26 9.37
N TYR A 570 -2.46 -33.62 9.59
CA TYR A 570 -3.60 -32.98 8.92
C TYR A 570 -4.37 -32.13 9.94
N VAL A 571 -4.35 -30.83 9.78
CA VAL A 571 -4.95 -29.91 10.74
C VAL A 571 -5.97 -28.97 10.09
N THR A 572 -6.97 -28.58 10.86
CA THR A 572 -7.88 -27.46 10.55
C THR A 572 -7.60 -26.36 11.57
N PRO A 573 -7.20 -25.16 11.15
CA PRO A 573 -6.82 -24.09 12.09
C PRO A 573 -8.05 -23.59 12.85
N ARG A 574 -7.87 -23.38 14.16
CA ARG A 574 -8.89 -22.78 15.03
C ARG A 574 -8.98 -21.27 14.77
N GLU A 575 -10.18 -20.75 14.72
CA GLU A 575 -10.43 -19.32 14.57
C GLU A 575 -9.92 -18.56 15.79
N GLY A 576 -9.15 -17.49 15.58
CA GLY A 576 -8.61 -16.64 16.66
C GLY A 576 -7.43 -17.23 17.43
N LEU A 577 -6.84 -18.36 17.02
CA LEU A 577 -5.68 -19.00 17.68
C LEU A 577 -4.52 -18.02 17.90
N GLU A 578 -4.16 -17.21 16.88
CA GLU A 578 -3.07 -16.22 16.99
C GLU A 578 -3.26 -15.25 18.15
N LYS A 579 -4.50 -14.76 18.34
CA LYS A 579 -4.82 -13.83 19.44
C LYS A 579 -4.69 -14.51 20.80
N THR A 580 -5.00 -15.79 20.87
CA THR A 580 -4.89 -16.58 22.11
C THR A 580 -3.45 -16.81 22.49
N LEU A 581 -2.58 -17.14 21.53
CA LEU A 581 -1.16 -17.45 21.76
C LEU A 581 -0.27 -16.19 21.87
N GLN A 582 -0.71 -15.01 21.39
CA GLN A 582 0.00 -13.73 21.55
C GLN A 582 -0.22 -13.06 22.92
N LYS A 583 -1.20 -13.49 23.70
CA LYS A 583 -1.61 -12.84 24.96
C LYS A 583 -0.82 -13.25 26.20
N LYS A 584 0.28 -14.01 26.06
CA LYS A 584 1.08 -14.40 27.22
C LYS A 584 2.47 -13.79 27.22
#